data_801579b4253eb7147a23cf6bfc0b3089
#
_entry.id   801579b4253eb7147a23cf6bfc0b3089
#
_cell.length_a   1.000
_cell.length_b   1.000
_cell.length_c   1.000
_cell.angle_alpha   90.00
_cell.angle_beta   90.00
_cell.angle_gamma   90.00
#
_symmetry.space_group_name_H-M   'P 1'
#
loop_
_entity.id
_entity.type
_entity.pdbx_description
1 polymer ?
#
loop_
_entity_poly.entity_id
_entity_poly.type
_entity_poly.pdbx_seq_one_letter_code
_entity_poly.pdbx_strand_id
1 'polypeptide(L)'
;MTMFMACNPTSQLTEEAILIQNVSIIDPVNGLEQNKSVLIDRAKIVRIYEQSQAPELSGVSKIDGTNNYLMPGLWDAHVHYSFDENMRSEMNSLFLKYGITSVRDTGGPMDIVLQVKIASTRAEEISPSIYIAGPLIDGSPNVYNNSSPYYPLLSIENTDIQSIEENMGALVAEDLDFLKAYEMLTEPQFKALMKTANESELRVTGHIPLSMNLFSAVDNGLKGMEHLRNLEMSVAQNADELQEQRLEMLQNQEGLSGGALRSSIHAAQRMEAIAQLDSSKLLAAATLLAEEGVWQTPTLALYNNFATKEYLEDSAVEKLRVLPAEVSIAWSEAMKMSGSEIDPSTIAYVEWMRETVGYLNQNEVPFMAGTDTPIGFLIPGISLHRELELLVQSGLSNLEAIEAATIEPARFLGVERHTSRILEGYEADLILLRENPLENISATKEIEKVIKSGKVVPIEEF
;
A
#
# COMPACT_ATOMS: atom_id res chain seq x y z
N MET A 1 -19.74 51.85 -2.52
CA MET A 1 -19.05 51.34 -3.72
C MET A 1 -17.67 50.90 -3.29
N THR A 2 -17.58 49.68 -2.70
CA THR A 2 -16.39 49.12 -2.11
C THR A 2 -15.68 48.34 -3.20
N MET A 3 -14.57 48.84 -3.64
CA MET A 3 -13.71 48.25 -4.68
C MET A 3 -13.02 47.01 -4.06
N PHE A 4 -13.48 45.82 -4.42
CA PHE A 4 -12.72 44.62 -4.20
C PHE A 4 -11.44 44.69 -5.06
N MET A 5 -10.32 45.04 -4.46
CA MET A 5 -9.01 44.78 -5.06
C MET A 5 -8.88 43.26 -5.18
N ALA A 6 -8.97 42.77 -6.42
CA ALA A 6 -8.51 41.45 -6.75
C ALA A 6 -7.01 41.38 -6.41
N CYS A 7 -6.64 40.65 -5.37
CA CYS A 7 -5.26 40.29 -5.13
C CYS A 7 -4.80 39.51 -6.36
N ASN A 8 -3.95 40.12 -7.16
CA ASN A 8 -3.21 39.47 -8.23
C ASN A 8 -2.19 38.54 -7.54
N PRO A 9 -2.27 37.20 -7.66
CA PRO A 9 -1.33 36.30 -7.01
C PRO A 9 -0.05 36.10 -7.87
N THR A 10 0.53 37.20 -8.35
CA THR A 10 1.92 37.21 -8.82
C THR A 10 2.84 37.65 -7.67
N SER A 11 2.74 37.03 -6.50
CA SER A 11 3.90 36.88 -5.63
C SER A 11 4.97 36.23 -6.49
N GLN A 12 6.18 36.86 -6.59
CA GLN A 12 7.27 36.41 -7.46
C GLN A 12 7.39 34.89 -7.45
N LEU A 13 7.11 34.26 -8.62
CA LEU A 13 7.37 32.83 -8.82
C LEU A 13 8.87 32.59 -8.63
N THR A 14 9.23 31.41 -8.13
CA THR A 14 10.63 31.03 -8.01
C THR A 14 11.22 30.66 -9.39
N GLU A 15 12.54 30.58 -9.47
CA GLU A 15 13.23 30.10 -10.68
C GLU A 15 12.95 28.60 -10.95
N GLU A 16 12.46 27.87 -9.94
CA GLU A 16 12.08 26.46 -10.03
C GLU A 16 10.63 26.25 -10.50
N ALA A 17 9.85 27.32 -10.72
CA ALA A 17 8.46 27.21 -11.15
C ALA A 17 8.34 26.48 -12.49
N ILE A 18 7.30 25.63 -12.60
CA ILE A 18 7.02 24.80 -13.78
C ILE A 18 5.60 25.08 -14.26
N LEU A 19 5.43 25.29 -15.55
CA LEU A 19 4.12 25.35 -16.21
C LEU A 19 3.96 24.15 -17.15
N ILE A 20 3.06 23.22 -16.79
CA ILE A 20 2.68 22.12 -17.67
C ILE A 20 1.53 22.64 -18.53
N GLN A 21 1.70 22.65 -19.86
CA GLN A 21 0.76 23.24 -20.80
C GLN A 21 0.04 22.18 -21.60
N ASN A 22 -1.23 22.45 -21.95
CA ASN A 22 -2.02 21.66 -22.87
C ASN A 22 -2.15 20.16 -22.48
N VAL A 23 -2.45 19.90 -21.21
CA VAL A 23 -2.50 18.56 -20.65
C VAL A 23 -3.95 18.15 -20.32
N SER A 24 -4.26 16.86 -20.35
CA SER A 24 -5.48 16.30 -19.77
C SER A 24 -5.20 15.94 -18.31
N ILE A 25 -6.02 16.44 -17.37
CA ILE A 25 -5.91 16.13 -15.95
C ILE A 25 -6.80 14.94 -15.64
N ILE A 26 -6.27 13.97 -14.89
CA ILE A 26 -7.04 12.90 -14.25
C ILE A 26 -6.96 13.11 -12.74
N ASP A 27 -8.03 13.64 -12.17
CA ASP A 27 -8.18 13.75 -10.71
C ASP A 27 -9.01 12.56 -10.20
N PRO A 28 -8.58 11.83 -9.17
CA PRO A 28 -9.28 10.61 -8.72
C PRO A 28 -10.72 10.86 -8.25
N VAL A 29 -11.08 12.09 -7.91
CA VAL A 29 -12.44 12.43 -7.44
C VAL A 29 -13.24 13.14 -8.52
N ASN A 30 -12.61 14.04 -9.31
CA ASN A 30 -13.29 14.84 -10.33
C ASN A 30 -13.29 14.18 -11.72
N GLY A 31 -12.47 13.14 -11.93
CA GLY A 31 -12.34 12.46 -13.21
C GLY A 31 -11.46 13.21 -14.21
N LEU A 32 -11.78 13.08 -15.50
CA LEU A 32 -11.00 13.62 -16.62
C LEU A 32 -11.40 15.06 -16.96
N GLU A 33 -10.41 15.97 -16.95
CA GLU A 33 -10.55 17.34 -17.42
C GLU A 33 -9.53 17.63 -18.52
N GLN A 34 -9.97 18.01 -19.72
CA GLN A 34 -9.11 18.24 -20.89
C GLN A 34 -8.70 19.71 -21.04
N ASN A 35 -7.67 19.94 -21.86
CA ASN A 35 -7.21 21.29 -22.26
C ASN A 35 -6.88 22.20 -21.07
N LYS A 36 -6.12 21.70 -20.14
CA LYS A 36 -5.67 22.43 -18.94
C LYS A 36 -4.19 22.81 -19.02
N SER A 37 -3.83 23.80 -18.21
CA SER A 37 -2.43 24.11 -17.88
C SER A 37 -2.30 24.20 -16.37
N VAL A 38 -1.23 23.60 -15.83
CA VAL A 38 -0.99 23.52 -14.39
C VAL A 38 0.31 24.24 -14.05
N LEU A 39 0.22 25.26 -13.20
CA LEU A 39 1.35 26.00 -12.68
C LEU A 39 1.75 25.43 -11.32
N ILE A 40 3.01 25.05 -11.21
CA ILE A 40 3.62 24.49 -10.01
C ILE A 40 4.71 25.46 -9.53
N ASP A 41 4.74 25.74 -8.24
CA ASP A 41 5.81 26.49 -7.59
C ASP A 41 5.93 26.06 -6.11
N ARG A 42 7.15 25.99 -5.59
CA ARG A 42 7.39 25.67 -4.15
C ARG A 42 6.66 24.42 -3.68
N ALA A 43 6.82 23.33 -4.39
CA ALA A 43 6.21 22.04 -4.11
C ALA A 43 4.67 22.01 -4.15
N LYS A 44 4.00 23.04 -4.64
CA LYS A 44 2.53 23.14 -4.67
C LYS A 44 2.00 23.43 -6.07
N ILE A 45 0.79 22.93 -6.34
CA ILE A 45 -0.03 23.37 -7.47
C ILE A 45 -0.54 24.76 -7.14
N VAL A 46 -0.01 25.77 -7.83
CA VAL A 46 -0.36 27.18 -7.54
C VAL A 46 -1.64 27.60 -8.27
N ARG A 47 -1.77 27.14 -9.52
CA ARG A 47 -2.93 27.52 -10.35
C ARG A 47 -3.20 26.48 -11.43
N ILE A 48 -4.47 26.28 -11.73
CA ILE A 48 -4.95 25.50 -12.86
C ILE A 48 -5.71 26.45 -13.80
N TYR A 49 -5.31 26.47 -15.06
CA TYR A 49 -5.90 27.31 -16.09
C TYR A 49 -6.60 26.47 -17.15
N GLU A 50 -7.66 27.01 -17.74
CA GLU A 50 -8.03 26.58 -19.09
C GLU A 50 -6.87 26.91 -20.04
N GLN A 51 -6.51 26.01 -20.93
CA GLN A 51 -5.34 26.20 -21.83
C GLN A 51 -5.39 27.55 -22.59
N SER A 52 -6.56 27.94 -23.06
CA SER A 52 -6.77 29.21 -23.77
C SER A 52 -6.58 30.46 -22.90
N GLN A 53 -6.52 30.32 -21.59
CA GLN A 53 -6.38 31.38 -20.59
C GLN A 53 -5.03 31.32 -19.87
N ALA A 54 -4.19 30.32 -20.19
CA ALA A 54 -2.89 30.18 -19.57
C ALA A 54 -2.00 31.38 -19.95
N PRO A 55 -1.39 32.08 -18.95
CA PRO A 55 -0.57 33.24 -19.22
C PRO A 55 0.78 32.85 -19.83
N GLU A 56 1.33 33.73 -20.66
CA GLU A 56 2.74 33.65 -21.03
C GLU A 56 3.59 34.11 -19.85
N LEU A 57 4.29 33.16 -19.23
CA LEU A 57 5.19 33.41 -18.10
C LEU A 57 6.66 33.39 -18.57
N SER A 58 7.40 34.46 -18.27
CA SER A 58 8.83 34.53 -18.52
C SER A 58 9.61 33.99 -17.33
N GLY A 59 10.67 33.22 -17.59
CA GLY A 59 11.51 32.65 -16.55
C GLY A 59 10.93 31.43 -15.84
N VAL A 60 9.85 30.84 -16.34
CA VAL A 60 9.23 29.61 -15.85
C VAL A 60 9.56 28.47 -16.81
N SER A 61 9.99 27.34 -16.29
CA SER A 61 10.19 26.12 -17.07
C SER A 61 8.86 25.63 -17.65
N LYS A 62 8.84 25.25 -18.93
CA LYS A 62 7.62 24.78 -19.60
C LYS A 62 7.75 23.30 -19.95
N ILE A 63 6.70 22.54 -19.67
CA ILE A 63 6.51 21.15 -20.08
C ILE A 63 5.31 21.13 -21.04
N ASP A 64 5.52 20.61 -22.24
CA ASP A 64 4.43 20.36 -23.19
C ASP A 64 3.72 19.06 -22.82
N GLY A 65 2.47 19.15 -22.41
CA GLY A 65 1.60 18.04 -22.05
C GLY A 65 0.65 17.63 -23.17
N THR A 66 0.87 18.08 -24.40
CA THR A 66 -0.01 17.76 -25.54
C THR A 66 -0.14 16.24 -25.72
N ASN A 67 -1.39 15.77 -25.72
CA ASN A 67 -1.79 14.36 -25.76
C ASN A 67 -1.37 13.52 -24.53
N ASN A 68 -0.86 14.15 -23.48
CA ASN A 68 -0.49 13.48 -22.25
C ASN A 68 -1.54 13.67 -21.16
N TYR A 69 -1.46 12.82 -20.12
CA TYR A 69 -2.36 12.77 -19.00
C TYR A 69 -1.60 13.04 -17.71
N LEU A 70 -2.00 14.05 -16.96
CA LEU A 70 -1.43 14.41 -15.66
C LEU A 70 -2.33 13.87 -14.57
N MET A 71 -1.76 13.10 -13.65
CA MET A 71 -2.48 12.59 -12.49
C MET A 71 -1.61 12.70 -11.23
N PRO A 72 -2.19 12.56 -10.01
CA PRO A 72 -1.40 12.45 -8.80
C PRO A 72 -0.40 11.30 -8.90
N GLY A 73 0.74 11.44 -8.27
CA GLY A 73 1.69 10.36 -8.11
C GLY A 73 1.08 9.19 -7.35
N LEU A 74 1.51 7.98 -7.70
CA LEU A 74 0.97 6.74 -7.14
C LEU A 74 1.48 6.52 -5.71
N TRP A 75 0.71 5.76 -4.95
CA TRP A 75 1.05 5.21 -3.65
C TRP A 75 1.20 3.70 -3.72
N ASP A 76 2.25 3.17 -3.11
CA ASP A 76 2.29 1.76 -2.73
C ASP A 76 1.95 1.67 -1.24
N ALA A 77 0.74 1.21 -0.95
CA ALA A 77 0.19 1.24 0.40
C ALA A 77 0.68 0.08 1.29
N HIS A 78 1.58 -0.78 0.81
CA HIS A 78 2.12 -1.89 1.58
C HIS A 78 3.53 -2.26 1.12
N VAL A 79 4.54 -1.78 1.83
CA VAL A 79 5.96 -2.08 1.55
C VAL A 79 6.71 -2.40 2.84
N HIS A 80 7.92 -2.97 2.72
CA HIS A 80 8.79 -3.30 3.84
C HIS A 80 10.26 -2.95 3.55
N TYR A 81 10.71 -1.77 3.96
CA TYR A 81 12.11 -1.34 3.83
C TYR A 81 13.09 -2.18 4.66
N SER A 82 12.56 -2.86 5.67
CA SER A 82 13.37 -3.67 6.60
C SER A 82 13.51 -5.12 6.19
N PHE A 83 12.80 -5.58 5.15
CA PHE A 83 12.77 -6.99 4.76
C PHE A 83 14.08 -7.45 4.12
N ASP A 84 14.68 -6.64 3.24
CA ASP A 84 15.96 -6.90 2.60
C ASP A 84 16.86 -5.66 2.71
N GLU A 85 17.93 -5.77 3.50
CA GLU A 85 18.86 -4.66 3.74
C GLU A 85 19.61 -4.22 2.48
N ASN A 86 19.86 -5.13 1.55
CA ASN A 86 20.59 -4.84 0.29
C ASN A 86 19.69 -4.13 -0.73
N MET A 87 18.36 -4.20 -0.56
CA MET A 87 17.41 -3.50 -1.40
C MET A 87 17.12 -2.08 -0.91
N ARG A 88 17.23 -1.84 0.39
CA ARG A 88 16.75 -0.64 1.07
C ARG A 88 17.21 0.67 0.44
N SER A 89 18.49 0.79 0.07
CA SER A 89 19.06 2.00 -0.52
C SER A 89 18.43 2.36 -1.87
N GLU A 90 18.00 1.36 -2.63
CA GLU A 90 17.53 1.54 -3.99
C GLU A 90 16.00 1.67 -4.10
N MET A 91 15.27 1.35 -3.03
CA MET A 91 13.81 1.35 -3.07
C MET A 91 13.24 2.73 -3.44
N ASN A 92 13.81 3.82 -2.91
CA ASN A 92 13.33 5.17 -3.18
C ASN A 92 13.45 5.54 -4.67
N SER A 93 14.61 5.29 -5.29
CA SER A 93 14.83 5.56 -6.70
C SER A 93 13.94 4.70 -7.58
N LEU A 94 13.77 3.42 -7.23
CA LEU A 94 12.87 2.52 -7.95
C LEU A 94 11.41 2.96 -7.83
N PHE A 95 10.93 3.34 -6.65
CA PHE A 95 9.57 3.87 -6.50
C PHE A 95 9.36 5.10 -7.39
N LEU A 96 10.23 6.09 -7.30
CA LEU A 96 10.11 7.31 -8.11
C LEU A 96 10.20 7.02 -9.60
N LYS A 97 11.10 6.15 -10.03
CA LYS A 97 11.25 5.75 -11.45
C LYS A 97 9.93 5.25 -12.04
N TYR A 98 9.15 4.53 -11.25
CA TYR A 98 7.87 3.96 -11.65
C TYR A 98 6.66 4.77 -11.16
N GLY A 99 6.84 6.06 -10.86
CA GLY A 99 5.76 6.99 -10.57
C GLY A 99 5.14 6.89 -9.18
N ILE A 100 5.74 6.10 -8.28
CA ILE A 100 5.30 6.01 -6.90
C ILE A 100 5.95 7.13 -6.09
N THR A 101 5.15 8.10 -5.67
CA THR A 101 5.60 9.30 -4.94
C THR A 101 5.36 9.22 -3.43
N SER A 102 4.62 8.22 -2.98
CA SER A 102 4.34 7.98 -1.56
C SER A 102 4.24 6.49 -1.27
N VAL A 103 4.63 6.08 -0.08
CA VAL A 103 4.56 4.68 0.35
C VAL A 103 4.17 4.55 1.81
N ARG A 104 3.53 3.42 2.17
CA ARG A 104 3.32 3.00 3.56
C ARG A 104 4.23 1.82 3.87
N ASP A 105 5.22 2.02 4.75
CA ASP A 105 5.96 0.91 5.35
C ASP A 105 5.12 0.29 6.46
N THR A 106 4.68 -0.93 6.22
CA THR A 106 3.72 -1.63 7.07
C THR A 106 4.38 -2.52 8.12
N GLY A 107 5.67 -2.39 8.34
CA GLY A 107 6.31 -3.04 9.48
C GLY A 107 7.81 -3.26 9.35
N GLY A 108 8.52 -2.86 10.40
CA GLY A 108 9.95 -3.07 10.56
C GLY A 108 10.46 -2.56 11.91
N PRO A 109 11.70 -2.92 12.31
CA PRO A 109 12.31 -2.39 13.51
C PRO A 109 12.30 -0.87 13.53
N MET A 110 11.92 -0.29 14.67
CA MET A 110 11.71 1.15 14.83
C MET A 110 12.90 1.98 14.38
N ASP A 111 14.10 1.59 14.77
CA ASP A 111 15.33 2.29 14.43
C ASP A 111 15.59 2.35 12.92
N ILE A 112 15.18 1.31 12.18
CA ILE A 112 15.33 1.25 10.73
C ILE A 112 14.27 2.10 10.03
N VAL A 113 13.00 1.87 10.33
CA VAL A 113 11.91 2.53 9.60
C VAL A 113 11.86 4.04 9.90
N LEU A 114 12.21 4.44 11.13
CA LEU A 114 12.33 5.85 11.49
C LEU A 114 13.49 6.54 10.76
N GLN A 115 14.65 5.86 10.63
CA GLN A 115 15.76 6.40 9.83
C GLN A 115 15.38 6.58 8.37
N VAL A 116 14.65 5.63 7.78
CA VAL A 116 14.16 5.72 6.40
C VAL A 116 13.19 6.91 6.25
N LYS A 117 12.23 7.07 7.16
CA LYS A 117 11.30 8.21 7.18
C LYS A 117 12.05 9.54 7.28
N ILE A 118 12.98 9.67 8.23
CA ILE A 118 13.78 10.89 8.41
C ILE A 118 14.64 11.17 7.17
N ALA A 119 15.26 10.16 6.57
CA ALA A 119 16.07 10.33 5.36
C ALA A 119 15.23 10.88 4.19
N SER A 120 13.98 10.42 4.04
CA SER A 120 13.08 10.88 2.97
C SER A 120 12.69 12.35 3.06
N THR A 121 12.84 12.99 4.22
CA THR A 121 12.53 14.41 4.42
C THR A 121 13.71 15.34 4.15
N ARG A 122 14.90 14.82 3.85
CA ARG A 122 16.09 15.62 3.58
C ARG A 122 16.00 16.26 2.21
N ALA A 123 16.29 17.56 2.13
CA ALA A 123 16.21 18.34 0.87
C ALA A 123 17.25 17.96 -0.18
N GLU A 124 18.26 17.18 0.19
CA GLU A 124 19.41 16.84 -0.66
C GLU A 124 19.07 15.74 -1.66
N GLU A 125 18.08 14.87 -1.35
CA GLU A 125 17.66 13.76 -2.20
C GLU A 125 16.16 13.82 -2.46
N ILE A 126 15.75 13.58 -3.71
CA ILE A 126 14.34 13.43 -4.05
C ILE A 126 13.92 12.03 -3.63
N SER A 127 12.93 11.93 -2.77
CA SER A 127 12.45 10.67 -2.19
C SER A 127 10.93 10.63 -2.18
N PRO A 128 10.29 9.44 -2.24
CA PRO A 128 8.86 9.32 -1.92
C PRO A 128 8.56 9.84 -0.51
N SER A 129 7.34 10.29 -0.26
CA SER A 129 6.84 10.47 1.11
C SER A 129 6.67 9.11 1.77
N ILE A 130 7.26 8.91 2.95
CA ILE A 130 7.28 7.60 3.62
C ILE A 130 6.50 7.69 4.93
N TYR A 131 5.44 6.89 5.03
CA TYR A 131 4.61 6.75 6.21
C TYR A 131 4.87 5.39 6.84
N ILE A 132 5.03 5.33 8.15
CA ILE A 132 5.53 4.14 8.86
C ILE A 132 4.60 3.67 9.97
N ALA A 133 4.47 2.32 10.08
CA ALA A 133 3.74 1.66 11.17
C ALA A 133 4.61 1.35 12.40
N GLY A 134 5.94 1.41 12.27
CA GLY A 134 6.83 0.80 13.26
C GLY A 134 6.84 -0.72 13.18
N PRO A 135 7.18 -1.44 14.25
CA PRO A 135 7.20 -2.90 14.26
C PRO A 135 5.78 -3.49 14.17
N LEU A 136 5.67 -4.68 13.58
CA LEU A 136 4.45 -5.49 13.68
C LEU A 136 4.19 -5.78 15.17
N ILE A 137 3.02 -5.45 15.66
CA ILE A 137 2.62 -5.71 17.05
C ILE A 137 2.02 -7.11 17.11
N ASP A 138 2.80 -8.08 17.60
CA ASP A 138 2.43 -9.49 17.56
C ASP A 138 2.36 -10.10 18.97
N GLY A 139 1.68 -11.24 19.09
CA GLY A 139 1.65 -12.05 20.31
C GLY A 139 2.88 -12.93 20.46
N SER A 140 2.78 -13.95 21.34
CA SER A 140 3.86 -14.93 21.60
C SER A 140 3.39 -16.37 21.27
N PRO A 141 4.22 -17.13 20.52
CA PRO A 141 5.49 -16.74 19.86
C PRO A 141 5.24 -15.87 18.62
N ASN A 142 5.95 -14.77 18.47
CA ASN A 142 5.76 -13.87 17.32
C ASN A 142 6.25 -14.48 16.01
N VAL A 143 5.65 -14.04 14.89
CA VAL A 143 5.91 -14.62 13.56
C VAL A 143 7.27 -14.18 13.02
N TYR A 144 7.53 -12.88 12.96
CA TYR A 144 8.73 -12.29 12.38
C TYR A 144 9.77 -11.96 13.46
N ASN A 145 10.55 -12.96 13.87
CA ASN A 145 11.42 -12.94 15.05
C ASN A 145 12.90 -13.24 14.75
N ASN A 146 13.31 -13.10 13.49
CA ASN A 146 14.67 -13.43 13.02
C ASN A 146 15.04 -14.93 13.13
N SER A 147 14.06 -15.83 13.14
CA SER A 147 14.30 -17.27 13.22
C SER A 147 14.82 -17.88 11.90
N SER A 148 14.63 -17.21 10.78
CA SER A 148 15.13 -17.61 9.47
C SER A 148 15.13 -16.43 8.49
N PRO A 149 15.78 -16.55 7.31
CA PRO A 149 15.70 -15.52 6.26
C PRO A 149 14.27 -15.24 5.75
N TYR A 150 13.34 -16.20 5.93
CA TYR A 150 11.93 -16.02 5.59
C TYR A 150 11.14 -15.27 6.67
N TYR A 151 11.68 -15.16 7.87
CA TYR A 151 11.10 -14.47 9.00
C TYR A 151 12.11 -13.52 9.63
N PRO A 152 12.54 -12.46 8.90
CA PRO A 152 13.44 -11.45 9.45
C PRO A 152 12.79 -10.75 10.66
N LEU A 153 13.57 -9.97 11.39
CA LEU A 153 13.03 -9.22 12.53
C LEU A 153 12.18 -8.05 12.04
N LEU A 154 10.86 -8.18 12.09
CA LEU A 154 9.92 -7.12 11.75
C LEU A 154 8.95 -6.82 12.89
N SER A 155 8.85 -7.71 13.90
CA SER A 155 7.82 -7.63 14.93
C SER A 155 8.37 -7.42 16.33
N ILE A 156 7.52 -6.88 17.18
CA ILE A 156 7.69 -6.83 18.64
C ILE A 156 6.78 -7.90 19.25
N GLU A 157 7.38 -8.75 20.10
CA GLU A 157 6.67 -9.82 20.79
C GLU A 157 6.00 -9.31 22.06
N ASN A 158 4.75 -9.73 22.27
CA ASN A 158 4.00 -9.43 23.47
C ASN A 158 3.50 -10.73 24.11
N THR A 159 4.00 -11.03 25.30
CA THR A 159 3.70 -12.26 26.02
C THR A 159 2.39 -12.21 26.80
N ASP A 160 1.95 -11.01 27.19
CA ASP A 160 0.77 -10.76 27.99
C ASP A 160 0.21 -9.33 27.74
N ILE A 161 -0.81 -8.93 28.48
CA ILE A 161 -1.44 -7.61 28.38
C ILE A 161 -0.49 -6.51 28.87
N GLN A 162 0.30 -6.77 29.90
CA GLN A 162 1.23 -5.77 30.43
C GLN A 162 2.30 -5.41 29.40
N SER A 163 2.86 -6.40 28.69
CA SER A 163 3.82 -6.15 27.61
C SER A 163 3.22 -5.36 26.46
N ILE A 164 1.94 -5.57 26.11
CA ILE A 164 1.22 -4.74 25.14
C ILE A 164 1.15 -3.28 25.63
N GLU A 165 0.71 -3.06 26.88
CA GLU A 165 0.56 -1.70 27.43
C GLU A 165 1.91 -0.95 27.48
N GLU A 166 2.98 -1.64 27.88
CA GLU A 166 4.32 -1.07 27.91
C GLU A 166 4.85 -0.74 26.50
N ASN A 167 4.76 -1.68 25.58
CA ASN A 167 5.22 -1.51 24.21
C ASN A 167 4.39 -0.45 23.46
N MET A 168 3.08 -0.46 23.60
CA MET A 168 2.21 0.55 23.00
C MET A 168 2.51 1.95 23.55
N GLY A 169 2.75 2.07 24.88
CA GLY A 169 3.14 3.32 25.49
C GLY A 169 4.45 3.89 24.93
N ALA A 170 5.41 3.02 24.57
CA ALA A 170 6.64 3.43 23.89
C ALA A 170 6.39 3.81 22.41
N LEU A 171 5.61 3.01 21.69
CA LEU A 171 5.35 3.22 20.25
C LEU A 171 4.58 4.52 19.97
N VAL A 172 3.55 4.82 20.74
CA VAL A 172 2.76 6.06 20.55
C VAL A 172 3.50 7.34 20.93
N ALA A 173 4.65 7.22 21.60
CA ALA A 173 5.53 8.35 21.87
C ALA A 173 6.47 8.68 20.70
N GLU A 174 6.55 7.79 19.70
CA GLU A 174 7.35 7.99 18.50
C GLU A 174 6.51 8.62 17.38
N ASP A 175 7.18 9.10 16.33
CA ASP A 175 6.54 9.74 15.17
C ASP A 175 6.03 8.69 14.16
N LEU A 176 5.04 7.88 14.60
CA LEU A 176 4.35 6.89 13.77
C LEU A 176 3.12 7.49 13.09
N ASP A 177 2.83 7.02 11.89
CA ASP A 177 1.67 7.48 11.11
C ASP A 177 0.44 6.57 11.31
N PHE A 178 0.68 5.30 11.66
CA PHE A 178 -0.35 4.28 11.93
C PHE A 178 0.30 3.11 12.67
N LEU A 179 -0.49 2.07 12.99
CA LEU A 179 -0.01 0.86 13.68
C LEU A 179 -0.43 -0.39 12.91
N LYS A 180 0.32 -1.51 13.07
CA LYS A 180 -0.02 -2.79 12.45
C LYS A 180 -0.14 -3.90 13.48
N ALA A 181 -1.36 -4.40 13.67
CA ALA A 181 -1.67 -5.60 14.46
C ALA A 181 -1.32 -6.88 13.69
N TYR A 182 -0.87 -7.93 14.41
CA TYR A 182 -0.46 -9.16 13.75
C TYR A 182 -1.13 -10.42 14.33
N GLU A 183 -0.86 -11.60 13.74
CA GLU A 183 -1.71 -12.78 13.83
C GLU A 183 -1.69 -13.51 15.18
N MET A 184 -0.59 -13.43 15.94
CA MET A 184 -0.44 -14.18 17.20
C MET A 184 -1.00 -13.46 18.43
N LEU A 185 -1.56 -12.25 18.27
CA LEU A 185 -2.23 -11.55 19.36
C LEU A 185 -3.40 -12.37 19.89
N THR A 186 -3.53 -12.43 21.20
CA THR A 186 -4.76 -12.87 21.83
C THR A 186 -5.81 -11.76 21.76
N GLU A 187 -7.10 -12.11 21.83
CA GLU A 187 -8.18 -11.12 21.81
C GLU A 187 -8.03 -10.05 22.93
N PRO A 188 -7.67 -10.40 24.19
CA PRO A 188 -7.40 -9.36 25.22
C PRO A 188 -6.22 -8.44 24.87
N GLN A 189 -5.14 -8.97 24.27
CA GLN A 189 -4.01 -8.16 23.81
C GLN A 189 -4.42 -7.21 22.68
N PHE A 190 -5.19 -7.71 21.70
CA PHE A 190 -5.71 -6.88 20.62
C PHE A 190 -6.61 -5.76 21.16
N LYS A 191 -7.49 -6.03 22.11
CA LYS A 191 -8.31 -5.00 22.75
C LYS A 191 -7.49 -3.94 23.50
N ALA A 192 -6.41 -4.35 24.18
CA ALA A 192 -5.50 -3.41 24.84
C ALA A 192 -4.74 -2.54 23.84
N LEU A 193 -4.26 -3.13 22.73
CA LEU A 193 -3.67 -2.40 21.60
C LEU A 193 -4.64 -1.36 21.06
N MET A 194 -5.87 -1.77 20.69
CA MET A 194 -6.87 -0.89 20.11
C MET A 194 -7.28 0.25 21.03
N LYS A 195 -7.37 -0.01 22.34
CA LYS A 195 -7.63 1.04 23.33
C LYS A 195 -6.56 2.14 23.26
N THR A 196 -5.28 1.77 23.35
CA THR A 196 -4.17 2.75 23.33
C THR A 196 -4.09 3.46 21.97
N ALA A 197 -4.30 2.75 20.85
CA ALA A 197 -4.32 3.33 19.52
C ALA A 197 -5.42 4.41 19.38
N ASN A 198 -6.64 4.10 19.83
CA ASN A 198 -7.76 5.05 19.82
C ASN A 198 -7.52 6.27 20.70
N GLU A 199 -6.94 6.08 21.90
CA GLU A 199 -6.56 7.19 22.80
C GLU A 199 -5.49 8.11 22.18
N SER A 200 -4.68 7.58 21.28
CA SER A 200 -3.59 8.29 20.57
C SER A 200 -3.97 8.75 19.16
N GLU A 201 -5.23 8.55 18.74
CA GLU A 201 -5.74 8.88 17.40
C GLU A 201 -4.98 8.20 16.25
N LEU A 202 -4.29 7.08 16.51
CA LEU A 202 -3.59 6.28 15.50
C LEU A 202 -4.51 5.19 14.94
N ARG A 203 -4.62 5.14 13.62
CA ARG A 203 -5.34 4.05 12.95
C ARG A 203 -4.54 2.75 13.01
N VAL A 204 -5.26 1.64 13.13
CA VAL A 204 -4.67 0.30 13.11
C VAL A 204 -5.10 -0.41 11.85
N THR A 205 -4.09 -0.89 11.10
CA THR A 205 -4.26 -1.89 10.05
C THR A 205 -3.68 -3.23 10.49
N GLY A 206 -3.87 -4.29 9.74
CA GLY A 206 -3.16 -5.55 10.01
C GLY A 206 -3.86 -6.79 9.52
N HIS A 207 -3.44 -7.89 10.11
CA HIS A 207 -4.10 -9.18 9.96
C HIS A 207 -5.12 -9.36 11.08
N ILE A 208 -6.26 -9.98 10.79
CA ILE A 208 -7.14 -10.41 11.87
C ILE A 208 -6.36 -11.44 12.72
N PRO A 209 -6.21 -11.24 14.04
CA PRO A 209 -5.53 -12.21 14.88
C PRO A 209 -6.18 -13.59 14.79
N LEU A 210 -5.36 -14.65 14.84
CA LEU A 210 -5.84 -16.02 14.79
C LEU A 210 -6.80 -16.37 15.94
N SER A 211 -6.71 -15.63 17.05
CA SER A 211 -7.54 -15.82 18.24
C SER A 211 -8.96 -15.27 18.12
N MET A 212 -9.29 -14.55 17.03
CA MET A 212 -10.57 -13.85 16.90
C MET A 212 -11.08 -13.85 15.46
N ASN A 213 -12.30 -13.36 15.24
CA ASN A 213 -12.90 -13.23 13.92
C ASN A 213 -12.94 -11.77 13.44
N LEU A 214 -13.28 -11.57 12.15
CA LEU A 214 -13.41 -10.25 11.52
C LEU A 214 -14.35 -9.32 12.31
N PHE A 215 -15.53 -9.78 12.65
CA PHE A 215 -16.56 -8.95 13.28
C PHE A 215 -16.05 -8.36 14.59
N SER A 216 -15.44 -9.21 15.44
CA SER A 216 -14.84 -8.75 16.70
C SER A 216 -13.66 -7.80 16.46
N ALA A 217 -12.82 -8.01 15.42
CA ALA A 217 -11.70 -7.12 15.12
C ALA A 217 -12.19 -5.73 14.69
N VAL A 218 -13.21 -5.66 13.84
CA VAL A 218 -13.78 -4.40 13.36
C VAL A 218 -14.55 -3.69 14.47
N ASP A 219 -15.33 -4.40 15.27
CA ASP A 219 -16.04 -3.83 16.43
C ASP A 219 -15.09 -3.22 17.48
N ASN A 220 -13.85 -3.70 17.55
CA ASN A 220 -12.81 -3.11 18.39
C ASN A 220 -12.04 -1.97 17.70
N GLY A 221 -12.37 -1.61 16.44
CA GLY A 221 -11.88 -0.41 15.76
C GLY A 221 -10.80 -0.66 14.73
N LEU A 222 -10.56 -1.90 14.26
CA LEU A 222 -9.66 -2.15 13.13
C LEU A 222 -10.09 -1.34 11.91
N LYS A 223 -9.18 -0.59 11.28
CA LYS A 223 -9.47 0.31 10.16
C LYS A 223 -8.81 -0.10 8.84
N GLY A 224 -7.97 -1.12 8.84
CA GLY A 224 -7.39 -1.68 7.61
C GLY A 224 -7.12 -3.17 7.73
N MET A 225 -7.29 -3.89 6.63
CA MET A 225 -6.95 -5.31 6.54
C MET A 225 -5.96 -5.53 5.40
N GLU A 226 -4.91 -6.27 5.73
CA GLU A 226 -3.87 -6.62 4.77
C GLU A 226 -4.09 -8.07 4.28
N HIS A 227 -3.95 -8.29 2.95
CA HIS A 227 -4.00 -9.60 2.29
C HIS A 227 -5.34 -10.35 2.42
N LEU A 228 -6.44 -9.70 2.78
CA LEU A 228 -7.70 -10.36 3.18
C LEU A 228 -7.50 -11.44 4.26
N ARG A 229 -6.45 -11.30 5.07
CA ARG A 229 -5.95 -12.35 5.95
C ARG A 229 -6.96 -12.73 7.03
N ASN A 230 -7.34 -14.01 7.06
CA ASN A 230 -8.31 -14.62 7.98
C ASN A 230 -9.79 -14.20 7.74
N LEU A 231 -10.10 -13.50 6.63
CA LEU A 231 -11.47 -13.21 6.24
C LEU A 231 -12.24 -14.53 5.94
N GLU A 232 -11.59 -15.47 5.23
CA GLU A 232 -12.16 -16.77 4.86
C GLU A 232 -12.75 -17.52 6.05
N MET A 233 -12.09 -17.42 7.20
CA MET A 233 -12.52 -18.06 8.44
C MET A 233 -13.83 -17.48 8.98
N SER A 234 -13.97 -16.15 8.89
CA SER A 234 -15.13 -15.44 9.45
C SER A 234 -16.39 -15.61 8.62
N VAL A 235 -16.24 -15.97 7.33
CA VAL A 235 -17.36 -16.11 6.39
C VAL A 235 -17.68 -17.56 6.02
N ALA A 236 -17.05 -18.54 6.67
CA ALA A 236 -17.36 -19.96 6.50
C ALA A 236 -18.67 -20.35 7.21
N GLN A 237 -19.40 -21.35 6.70
CA GLN A 237 -20.60 -21.90 7.33
C GLN A 237 -20.29 -22.40 8.74
N ASN A 238 -19.19 -23.13 8.90
CA ASN A 238 -18.68 -23.70 10.14
C ASN A 238 -17.64 -22.80 10.86
N ALA A 239 -17.73 -21.48 10.72
CA ALA A 239 -16.75 -20.53 11.27
C ALA A 239 -16.49 -20.73 12.78
N ASP A 240 -17.55 -21.01 13.57
CA ASP A 240 -17.42 -21.19 15.01
C ASP A 240 -16.62 -22.46 15.35
N GLU A 241 -16.88 -23.57 14.66
CA GLU A 241 -16.15 -24.83 14.81
C GLU A 241 -14.67 -24.66 14.43
N LEU A 242 -14.41 -24.03 13.28
CA LEU A 242 -13.04 -23.73 12.85
C LEU A 242 -12.32 -22.82 13.84
N GLN A 243 -13.00 -21.85 14.44
CA GLN A 243 -12.41 -20.97 15.45
C GLN A 243 -12.07 -21.72 16.74
N GLU A 244 -12.95 -22.64 17.22
CA GLU A 244 -12.66 -23.49 18.37
C GLU A 244 -11.43 -24.36 18.13
N GLN A 245 -11.35 -25.03 16.98
CA GLN A 245 -10.17 -25.83 16.59
C GLN A 245 -8.90 -24.97 16.52
N ARG A 246 -9.00 -23.73 16.00
CA ARG A 246 -7.88 -22.80 15.92
C ARG A 246 -7.35 -22.40 17.29
N LEU A 247 -8.25 -22.16 18.24
CA LEU A 247 -7.87 -21.87 19.62
C LEU A 247 -7.17 -23.07 20.30
N GLU A 248 -7.60 -24.29 20.01
CA GLU A 248 -6.91 -25.50 20.47
C GLU A 248 -5.52 -25.64 19.86
N MET A 249 -5.36 -25.35 18.55
CA MET A 249 -4.04 -25.34 17.89
C MET A 249 -3.12 -24.28 18.48
N LEU A 250 -3.62 -23.10 18.78
CA LEU A 250 -2.87 -22.01 19.42
C LEU A 250 -2.41 -22.37 20.85
N GLN A 251 -3.17 -23.19 21.57
CA GLN A 251 -2.81 -23.68 22.90
C GLN A 251 -1.75 -24.82 22.82
N ASN A 252 -1.84 -25.66 21.79
CA ASN A 252 -0.98 -26.82 21.58
C ASN A 252 0.15 -26.50 20.57
N GLN A 253 1.01 -25.58 20.93
CA GLN A 253 2.05 -25.05 20.03
C GLN A 253 3.12 -26.06 19.58
N GLU A 254 3.19 -27.26 20.19
CA GLU A 254 4.11 -28.37 19.86
C GLU A 254 5.60 -27.96 19.72
N GLY A 255 5.97 -26.84 20.33
CA GLY A 255 7.32 -26.25 20.22
C GLY A 255 7.62 -25.60 18.86
N LEU A 256 6.62 -25.30 18.04
CA LEU A 256 6.76 -24.59 16.79
C LEU A 256 7.11 -23.11 17.04
N SER A 257 7.88 -22.51 16.13
CA SER A 257 8.02 -21.05 16.07
C SER A 257 6.72 -20.39 15.63
N GLY A 258 6.53 -19.09 15.93
CA GLY A 258 5.32 -18.35 15.53
C GLY A 258 5.01 -18.45 14.04
N GLY A 259 6.03 -18.33 13.18
CA GLY A 259 5.87 -18.48 11.74
C GLY A 259 5.45 -19.89 11.31
N ALA A 260 6.04 -20.94 11.93
CA ALA A 260 5.68 -22.32 11.64
C ALA A 260 4.27 -22.66 12.15
N LEU A 261 3.93 -22.23 13.38
CA LEU A 261 2.59 -22.41 13.97
C LEU A 261 1.52 -21.75 13.10
N ARG A 262 1.70 -20.47 12.74
CA ARG A 262 0.81 -19.76 11.82
C ARG A 262 0.61 -20.51 10.52
N SER A 263 1.69 -20.97 9.90
CA SER A 263 1.64 -21.67 8.62
C SER A 263 0.91 -23.00 8.73
N SER A 264 1.09 -23.76 9.83
CA SER A 264 0.39 -25.02 10.06
C SER A 264 -1.12 -24.81 10.24
N ILE A 265 -1.53 -23.75 10.98
CA ILE A 265 -2.93 -23.40 11.18
C ILE A 265 -3.59 -23.04 9.84
N HIS A 266 -2.96 -22.19 9.04
CA HIS A 266 -3.49 -21.83 7.72
C HIS A 266 -3.60 -23.05 6.79
N ALA A 267 -2.59 -23.92 6.76
CA ALA A 267 -2.61 -25.13 5.96
C ALA A 267 -3.75 -26.10 6.37
N ALA A 268 -4.03 -26.17 7.65
CA ALA A 268 -5.09 -27.06 8.17
C ALA A 268 -6.51 -26.57 7.85
N GLN A 269 -6.75 -25.26 7.83
CA GLN A 269 -8.11 -24.72 7.89
C GLN A 269 -8.56 -23.92 6.68
N ARG A 270 -7.62 -23.24 5.97
CA ARG A 270 -7.97 -22.26 4.93
C ARG A 270 -8.82 -22.86 3.80
N MET A 271 -8.43 -24.00 3.25
CA MET A 271 -9.15 -24.60 2.13
C MET A 271 -10.52 -25.12 2.54
N GLU A 272 -10.67 -25.61 3.78
CA GLU A 272 -11.97 -25.97 4.34
C GLU A 272 -12.86 -24.72 4.48
N ALA A 273 -12.36 -23.65 5.05
CA ALA A 273 -13.10 -22.40 5.20
C ALA A 273 -13.62 -21.85 3.86
N ILE A 274 -12.76 -21.85 2.83
CA ILE A 274 -13.12 -21.42 1.48
C ILE A 274 -14.20 -22.33 0.88
N ALA A 275 -14.05 -23.64 1.01
CA ALA A 275 -15.03 -24.60 0.49
C ALA A 275 -16.41 -24.51 1.21
N GLN A 276 -16.43 -23.98 2.42
CA GLN A 276 -17.63 -23.77 3.23
C GLN A 276 -18.11 -22.31 3.23
N LEU A 277 -17.79 -21.53 2.19
CA LEU A 277 -18.21 -20.13 2.09
C LEU A 277 -19.72 -19.97 2.27
N ASP A 278 -20.12 -19.07 3.20
CA ASP A 278 -21.49 -18.65 3.44
C ASP A 278 -21.73 -17.26 2.85
N SER A 279 -22.54 -17.18 1.80
CA SER A 279 -22.82 -15.91 1.11
C SER A 279 -23.51 -14.87 2.01
N SER A 280 -24.26 -15.31 3.03
CA SER A 280 -24.92 -14.38 3.96
C SER A 280 -23.92 -13.79 4.95
N LYS A 281 -22.96 -14.58 5.42
CA LYS A 281 -21.85 -14.09 6.25
C LYS A 281 -20.91 -13.20 5.45
N LEU A 282 -20.63 -13.53 4.18
CA LEU A 282 -19.83 -12.68 3.30
C LEU A 282 -20.50 -11.32 3.05
N LEU A 283 -21.82 -11.30 2.82
CA LEU A 283 -22.59 -10.06 2.72
C LEU A 283 -22.54 -9.25 4.02
N ALA A 284 -22.72 -9.89 5.16
CA ALA A 284 -22.61 -9.22 6.46
C ALA A 284 -21.22 -8.63 6.70
N ALA A 285 -20.15 -9.37 6.33
CA ALA A 285 -18.79 -8.90 6.39
C ALA A 285 -18.55 -7.69 5.47
N ALA A 286 -19.00 -7.76 4.21
CA ALA A 286 -18.88 -6.66 3.26
C ALA A 286 -19.63 -5.41 3.75
N THR A 287 -20.86 -5.58 4.24
CA THR A 287 -21.65 -4.47 4.81
C THR A 287 -20.93 -3.81 5.98
N LEU A 288 -20.45 -4.60 6.95
CA LEU A 288 -19.71 -4.07 8.09
C LEU A 288 -18.43 -3.32 7.67
N LEU A 289 -17.64 -3.91 6.75
CA LEU A 289 -16.41 -3.31 6.25
C LEU A 289 -16.67 -1.97 5.52
N ALA A 290 -17.75 -1.87 4.75
CA ALA A 290 -18.15 -0.64 4.07
C ALA A 290 -18.66 0.42 5.07
N GLU A 291 -19.58 0.06 5.97
CA GLU A 291 -20.16 0.98 6.95
C GLU A 291 -19.11 1.54 7.93
N GLU A 292 -18.16 0.71 8.36
CA GLU A 292 -17.07 1.11 9.24
C GLU A 292 -15.87 1.73 8.51
N GLY A 293 -15.89 1.73 7.18
CA GLY A 293 -14.80 2.25 6.34
C GLY A 293 -13.49 1.52 6.61
N VAL A 294 -13.48 0.19 6.53
CA VAL A 294 -12.29 -0.63 6.76
C VAL A 294 -11.60 -0.91 5.44
N TRP A 295 -10.46 -0.25 5.20
CA TRP A 295 -9.71 -0.40 3.95
C TRP A 295 -9.13 -1.79 3.77
N GLN A 296 -9.19 -2.30 2.55
CA GLN A 296 -8.59 -3.58 2.17
C GLN A 296 -7.32 -3.33 1.32
N THR A 297 -6.20 -3.95 1.69
CA THR A 297 -4.96 -3.95 0.90
C THR A 297 -4.65 -5.40 0.51
N PRO A 298 -5.20 -5.92 -0.60
CA PRO A 298 -5.18 -7.36 -0.88
C PRO A 298 -3.83 -7.89 -1.32
N THR A 299 -2.93 -7.05 -1.84
CA THR A 299 -1.61 -7.44 -2.36
C THR A 299 -1.67 -8.59 -3.37
N LEU A 300 -2.60 -8.49 -4.31
CA LEU A 300 -2.85 -9.56 -5.29
C LEU A 300 -1.60 -9.89 -6.11
N ALA A 301 -0.72 -8.92 -6.37
CA ALA A 301 0.53 -9.15 -7.09
C ALA A 301 1.41 -10.19 -6.39
N LEU A 302 1.50 -10.16 -5.05
CA LEU A 302 2.26 -11.14 -4.26
C LEU A 302 1.67 -12.54 -4.42
N TYR A 303 0.37 -12.66 -4.17
CA TYR A 303 -0.29 -13.97 -4.21
C TYR A 303 -0.38 -14.54 -5.62
N ASN A 304 -0.61 -13.68 -6.64
CA ASN A 304 -0.55 -14.09 -8.03
C ASN A 304 0.84 -14.65 -8.39
N ASN A 305 1.93 -14.01 -7.93
CA ASN A 305 3.28 -14.52 -8.12
C ASN A 305 3.47 -15.93 -7.55
N PHE A 306 2.88 -16.24 -6.41
CA PHE A 306 2.93 -17.61 -5.85
C PHE A 306 2.08 -18.60 -6.64
N ALA A 307 0.93 -18.18 -7.18
CA ALA A 307 0.01 -19.03 -7.92
C ALA A 307 0.40 -19.26 -9.38
N THR A 308 1.13 -18.34 -10.02
CA THR A 308 1.50 -18.41 -11.45
C THR A 308 2.99 -18.61 -11.65
N LYS A 309 3.81 -18.23 -10.68
CA LYS A 309 5.29 -18.17 -10.78
C LYS A 309 5.76 -17.33 -11.98
N GLU A 310 5.03 -16.25 -12.29
CA GLU A 310 5.41 -15.28 -13.32
C GLU A 310 6.87 -14.81 -13.21
N TYR A 311 7.43 -14.83 -11.99
CA TYR A 311 8.83 -14.50 -11.76
C TYR A 311 9.86 -15.46 -12.41
N LEU A 312 9.44 -16.64 -12.85
CA LEU A 312 10.28 -17.59 -13.59
C LEU A 312 10.33 -17.33 -15.10
N GLU A 313 9.48 -16.44 -15.61
CA GLU A 313 9.47 -16.08 -17.03
C GLU A 313 10.72 -15.27 -17.41
N ASP A 314 11.20 -15.42 -18.63
CA ASP A 314 12.38 -14.68 -19.14
C ASP A 314 12.20 -13.15 -18.98
N SER A 315 10.97 -12.66 -19.21
CA SER A 315 10.61 -11.25 -19.07
C SER A 315 10.76 -10.73 -17.63
N ALA A 316 10.47 -11.55 -16.64
CA ALA A 316 10.64 -11.21 -15.22
C ALA A 316 12.13 -11.21 -14.82
N VAL A 317 12.87 -12.22 -15.30
CA VAL A 317 14.32 -12.29 -15.07
C VAL A 317 15.04 -11.07 -15.67
N GLU A 318 14.58 -10.59 -16.83
CA GLU A 318 15.14 -9.37 -17.43
C GLU A 318 14.92 -8.12 -16.55
N LYS A 319 13.77 -8.02 -15.89
CA LYS A 319 13.46 -6.92 -14.97
C LYS A 319 14.39 -6.86 -13.75
N LEU A 320 15.03 -7.98 -13.37
CA LEU A 320 16.00 -7.97 -12.26
C LEU A 320 17.21 -7.07 -12.50
N ARG A 321 17.44 -6.64 -13.74
CA ARG A 321 18.58 -5.74 -14.09
C ARG A 321 18.47 -4.35 -13.46
N VAL A 322 17.29 -3.95 -13.02
CA VAL A 322 17.08 -2.66 -12.32
C VAL A 322 17.46 -2.74 -10.84
N LEU A 323 17.71 -3.96 -10.33
CA LEU A 323 18.06 -4.19 -8.94
C LEU A 323 19.58 -4.11 -8.72
N PRO A 324 20.04 -3.84 -7.48
CA PRO A 324 21.43 -4.00 -7.13
C PRO A 324 21.96 -5.37 -7.55
N ALA A 325 23.18 -5.43 -8.03
CA ALA A 325 23.75 -6.66 -8.60
C ALA A 325 23.69 -7.85 -7.62
N GLU A 326 23.93 -7.58 -6.34
CA GLU A 326 23.89 -8.61 -5.28
C GLU A 326 22.47 -9.17 -5.11
N VAL A 327 21.46 -8.31 -5.10
CA VAL A 327 20.04 -8.70 -5.01
C VAL A 327 19.62 -9.46 -6.26
N SER A 328 19.96 -8.95 -7.45
CA SER A 328 19.65 -9.59 -8.73
C SER A 328 20.21 -11.01 -8.82
N ILE A 329 21.46 -11.22 -8.38
CA ILE A 329 22.09 -12.55 -8.34
C ILE A 329 21.37 -13.45 -7.34
N ALA A 330 21.18 -12.99 -6.10
CA ALA A 330 20.54 -13.76 -5.04
C ALA A 330 19.11 -14.17 -5.41
N TRP A 331 18.33 -13.25 -5.97
CA TRP A 331 16.98 -13.55 -6.43
C TRP A 331 16.96 -14.52 -7.61
N SER A 332 17.86 -14.36 -8.59
CA SER A 332 17.97 -15.29 -9.72
C SER A 332 18.26 -16.72 -9.26
N GLU A 333 19.09 -16.89 -8.25
CA GLU A 333 19.39 -18.20 -7.66
C GLU A 333 18.21 -18.77 -6.88
N ALA A 334 17.57 -17.95 -6.04
CA ALA A 334 16.40 -18.35 -5.26
C ALA A 334 15.20 -18.71 -6.15
N MET A 335 14.96 -17.97 -7.23
CA MET A 335 13.94 -18.28 -8.24
C MET A 335 14.17 -19.66 -8.88
N LYS A 336 15.41 -19.96 -9.27
CA LYS A 336 15.76 -21.30 -9.84
C LYS A 336 15.53 -22.42 -8.83
N MET A 337 15.82 -22.17 -7.54
CA MET A 337 15.62 -23.15 -6.48
C MET A 337 14.15 -23.36 -6.11
N SER A 338 13.27 -22.39 -6.36
CA SER A 338 11.85 -22.48 -6.01
C SER A 338 11.07 -23.53 -6.82
N GLY A 339 11.66 -24.05 -7.90
CA GLY A 339 11.02 -25.01 -8.81
C GLY A 339 9.79 -24.45 -9.52
N SER A 340 9.25 -25.19 -10.48
CA SER A 340 8.09 -24.79 -11.28
C SER A 340 6.76 -25.37 -10.78
N GLU A 341 6.78 -26.27 -9.80
CA GLU A 341 5.56 -26.86 -9.26
C GLU A 341 4.77 -25.82 -8.43
N ILE A 342 3.47 -25.76 -8.66
CA ILE A 342 2.54 -24.89 -7.95
C ILE A 342 1.56 -25.77 -7.18
N ASP A 343 1.40 -25.50 -5.89
CA ASP A 343 0.38 -26.17 -5.08
C ASP A 343 -1.02 -25.74 -5.55
N PRO A 344 -1.90 -26.68 -5.94
CA PRO A 344 -3.28 -26.35 -6.31
C PRO A 344 -4.05 -25.54 -5.27
N SER A 345 -3.74 -25.71 -3.98
CA SER A 345 -4.36 -24.91 -2.91
C SER A 345 -3.98 -23.44 -2.99
N THR A 346 -2.77 -23.12 -3.44
CA THR A 346 -2.34 -21.73 -3.69
C THR A 346 -3.16 -21.10 -4.81
N ILE A 347 -3.37 -21.82 -5.91
CA ILE A 347 -4.19 -21.35 -7.03
C ILE A 347 -5.61 -21.08 -6.55
N ALA A 348 -6.25 -22.04 -5.87
CA ALA A 348 -7.61 -21.91 -5.38
C ALA A 348 -7.76 -20.75 -4.36
N TYR A 349 -6.74 -20.51 -3.53
CA TYR A 349 -6.76 -19.37 -2.61
C TYR A 349 -6.69 -18.04 -3.35
N VAL A 350 -5.86 -17.92 -4.37
CA VAL A 350 -5.74 -16.68 -5.15
C VAL A 350 -7.00 -16.40 -5.97
N GLU A 351 -7.62 -17.44 -6.52
CA GLU A 351 -8.93 -17.33 -7.19
C GLU A 351 -9.98 -16.81 -6.20
N TRP A 352 -10.07 -17.40 -5.00
CA TRP A 352 -10.94 -16.92 -3.93
C TRP A 352 -10.67 -15.46 -3.54
N MET A 353 -9.40 -15.06 -3.42
CA MET A 353 -9.04 -13.67 -3.12
C MET A 353 -9.58 -12.72 -4.20
N ARG A 354 -9.39 -13.04 -5.47
CA ARG A 354 -9.83 -12.20 -6.60
C ARG A 354 -11.35 -12.08 -6.66
N GLU A 355 -12.08 -13.19 -6.47
CA GLU A 355 -13.54 -13.19 -6.39
C GLU A 355 -14.04 -12.38 -5.20
N THR A 356 -13.37 -12.50 -4.05
CA THR A 356 -13.69 -11.75 -2.84
C THR A 356 -13.43 -10.26 -3.02
N VAL A 357 -12.32 -9.85 -3.63
CA VAL A 357 -12.05 -8.45 -3.97
C VAL A 357 -13.18 -7.87 -4.83
N GLY A 358 -13.58 -8.56 -5.90
CA GLY A 358 -14.68 -8.12 -6.74
C GLY A 358 -16.02 -8.02 -6.00
N TYR A 359 -16.30 -8.97 -5.11
CA TYR A 359 -17.51 -8.94 -4.29
C TYR A 359 -17.51 -7.77 -3.29
N LEU A 360 -16.39 -7.56 -2.59
CA LEU A 360 -16.24 -6.45 -1.64
C LEU A 360 -16.35 -5.09 -2.35
N ASN A 361 -15.75 -4.95 -3.54
CA ASN A 361 -15.86 -3.73 -4.34
C ASN A 361 -17.31 -3.42 -4.75
N GLN A 362 -18.07 -4.42 -5.17
CA GLN A 362 -19.50 -4.28 -5.50
C GLN A 362 -20.35 -3.84 -4.29
N ASN A 363 -19.85 -4.04 -3.07
CA ASN A 363 -20.48 -3.62 -1.83
C ASN A 363 -19.82 -2.37 -1.23
N GLU A 364 -19.12 -1.57 -2.03
CA GLU A 364 -18.56 -0.27 -1.67
C GLU A 364 -17.51 -0.30 -0.55
N VAL A 365 -16.84 -1.45 -0.33
CA VAL A 365 -15.73 -1.56 0.61
C VAL A 365 -14.51 -0.83 0.02
N PRO A 366 -13.84 0.06 0.78
CA PRO A 366 -12.70 0.82 0.26
C PRO A 366 -11.44 -0.04 0.11
N PHE A 367 -10.67 0.23 -0.96
CA PHE A 367 -9.41 -0.47 -1.26
C PHE A 367 -8.22 0.47 -1.27
N MET A 368 -7.06 -0.07 -0.88
CA MET A 368 -5.75 0.53 -1.13
C MET A 368 -4.90 -0.44 -1.96
N ALA A 369 -4.22 0.08 -2.98
CA ALA A 369 -3.27 -0.70 -3.75
C ALA A 369 -1.94 -0.80 -2.99
N GLY A 370 -1.47 -2.01 -2.74
CA GLY A 370 -0.21 -2.28 -2.06
C GLY A 370 0.39 -3.59 -2.55
N THR A 371 1.70 -3.74 -2.47
CA THR A 371 2.40 -4.86 -3.11
C THR A 371 2.99 -5.88 -2.15
N ASP A 372 3.34 -5.48 -0.94
CA ASP A 372 4.17 -6.25 -0.01
C ASP A 372 5.64 -6.41 -0.49
N THR A 373 6.07 -5.47 -1.34
CA THR A 373 7.45 -5.46 -1.87
C THR A 373 8.48 -5.22 -0.74
N PRO A 374 9.65 -5.87 -0.76
CA PRO A 374 10.22 -6.73 -1.81
C PRO A 374 9.96 -8.24 -1.64
N ILE A 375 8.91 -8.64 -0.91
CA ILE A 375 8.60 -10.04 -0.64
C ILE A 375 8.16 -10.75 -1.94
N GLY A 376 8.49 -12.05 -2.07
CA GLY A 376 8.03 -12.87 -3.19
C GLY A 376 8.57 -12.47 -4.56
N PHE A 377 9.77 -11.90 -4.62
CA PHE A 377 10.42 -11.39 -5.83
C PHE A 377 9.68 -10.21 -6.48
N LEU A 378 8.92 -9.47 -5.70
CA LEU A 378 8.26 -8.26 -6.16
C LEU A 378 9.24 -7.08 -6.18
N ILE A 379 9.38 -6.44 -7.34
CA ILE A 379 10.30 -5.33 -7.54
C ILE A 379 9.60 -4.02 -7.15
N PRO A 380 10.19 -3.20 -6.24
CA PRO A 380 9.65 -1.89 -5.90
C PRO A 380 9.31 -1.07 -7.13
N GLY A 381 8.13 -0.47 -7.14
CA GLY A 381 7.63 0.31 -8.27
C GLY A 381 6.95 -0.52 -9.34
N ILE A 382 7.66 -1.44 -9.99
CA ILE A 382 7.10 -2.27 -11.06
C ILE A 382 5.88 -3.06 -10.60
N SER A 383 5.95 -3.62 -9.39
CA SER A 383 4.92 -4.51 -8.87
C SER A 383 3.59 -3.81 -8.58
N LEU A 384 3.59 -2.50 -8.30
CA LEU A 384 2.35 -1.76 -8.10
C LEU A 384 1.50 -1.70 -9.38
N HIS A 385 2.11 -1.53 -10.53
CA HIS A 385 1.36 -1.54 -11.79
C HIS A 385 0.71 -2.91 -12.04
N ARG A 386 1.36 -4.00 -11.59
CA ARG A 386 0.75 -5.34 -11.67
C ARG A 386 -0.40 -5.48 -10.68
N GLU A 387 -0.28 -4.92 -9.48
CA GLU A 387 -1.38 -4.87 -8.50
C GLU A 387 -2.60 -4.15 -9.09
N LEU A 388 -2.42 -2.98 -9.71
CA LEU A 388 -3.51 -2.24 -10.36
C LEU A 388 -4.20 -3.06 -11.46
N GLU A 389 -3.43 -3.77 -12.30
CA GLU A 389 -4.00 -4.66 -13.32
C GLU A 389 -4.82 -5.79 -12.69
N LEU A 390 -4.34 -6.39 -11.60
CA LEU A 390 -5.03 -7.47 -10.90
C LEU A 390 -6.29 -6.98 -10.18
N LEU A 391 -6.28 -5.79 -9.60
CA LEU A 391 -7.47 -5.15 -9.03
C LEU A 391 -8.56 -4.96 -10.09
N VAL A 392 -8.20 -4.44 -11.26
CA VAL A 392 -9.14 -4.29 -12.39
C VAL A 392 -9.65 -5.65 -12.88
N GLN A 393 -8.77 -6.64 -13.03
CA GLN A 393 -9.15 -8.00 -13.39
C GLN A 393 -10.04 -8.67 -12.34
N SER A 394 -10.01 -8.20 -11.11
CA SER A 394 -10.85 -8.67 -10.00
C SER A 394 -12.18 -7.93 -9.87
N GLY A 395 -12.43 -6.90 -10.70
CA GLY A 395 -13.74 -6.25 -10.80
C GLY A 395 -13.77 -4.76 -10.48
N LEU A 396 -12.64 -4.15 -10.07
CA LEU A 396 -12.55 -2.69 -9.95
C LEU A 396 -12.57 -2.06 -11.36
N SER A 397 -13.15 -0.89 -11.50
CA SER A 397 -12.95 -0.04 -12.67
C SER A 397 -11.52 0.53 -12.69
N ASN A 398 -11.07 1.03 -13.84
CA ASN A 398 -9.77 1.68 -13.94
C ASN A 398 -9.67 2.90 -12.99
N LEU A 399 -10.77 3.65 -12.80
CA LEU A 399 -10.81 4.79 -11.88
C LEU A 399 -10.69 4.32 -10.43
N GLU A 400 -11.44 3.30 -10.00
CA GLU A 400 -11.36 2.76 -8.64
C GLU A 400 -9.95 2.22 -8.33
N ALA A 401 -9.28 1.59 -9.30
CA ALA A 401 -7.89 1.16 -9.13
C ALA A 401 -6.92 2.36 -8.98
N ILE A 402 -7.15 3.46 -9.71
CA ILE A 402 -6.40 4.71 -9.55
C ILE A 402 -6.69 5.33 -8.18
N GLU A 403 -7.94 5.36 -7.73
CA GLU A 403 -8.30 5.83 -6.39
C GLU A 403 -7.60 5.03 -5.30
N ALA A 404 -7.56 3.70 -5.44
CA ALA A 404 -6.87 2.80 -4.51
C ALA A 404 -5.35 3.05 -4.43
N ALA A 405 -4.73 3.57 -5.49
CA ALA A 405 -3.31 3.92 -5.54
C ALA A 405 -3.05 5.43 -5.40
N THR A 406 -4.01 6.24 -5.01
CA THR A 406 -3.84 7.69 -4.87
C THR A 406 -4.56 8.23 -3.64
N ILE A 407 -5.86 8.49 -3.75
CA ILE A 407 -6.64 9.18 -2.71
C ILE A 407 -6.96 8.28 -1.50
N GLU A 408 -7.15 6.99 -1.68
CA GLU A 408 -7.54 6.09 -0.58
C GLU A 408 -6.45 5.91 0.48
N PRO A 409 -5.15 5.69 0.14
CA PRO A 409 -4.09 5.71 1.14
C PRO A 409 -3.98 7.05 1.88
N ALA A 410 -4.19 8.16 1.16
CA ALA A 410 -4.19 9.48 1.78
C ALA A 410 -5.38 9.67 2.75
N ARG A 411 -6.57 9.16 2.41
CA ARG A 411 -7.75 9.13 3.30
C ARG A 411 -7.49 8.25 4.54
N PHE A 412 -6.87 7.08 4.34
CA PHE A 412 -6.48 6.22 5.47
C PHE A 412 -5.53 6.94 6.44
N LEU A 413 -4.65 7.81 5.97
CA LEU A 413 -3.72 8.57 6.81
C LEU A 413 -4.26 9.93 7.26
N GLY A 414 -5.42 10.38 6.73
CA GLY A 414 -6.00 11.69 7.04
C GLY A 414 -5.27 12.88 6.41
N VAL A 415 -4.48 12.62 5.34
CA VAL A 415 -3.70 13.64 4.62
C VAL A 415 -4.30 14.05 3.26
N GLU A 416 -5.46 13.51 2.91
CA GLU A 416 -6.15 13.71 1.63
C GLU A 416 -6.47 15.17 1.29
N ARG A 417 -6.39 16.06 2.26
CA ARG A 417 -6.64 17.51 2.07
C ARG A 417 -5.43 18.27 1.53
N HIS A 418 -4.29 17.60 1.42
CA HIS A 418 -3.02 18.22 1.04
C HIS A 418 -2.34 17.56 -0.13
N THR A 419 -2.63 16.29 -0.41
CA THR A 419 -1.96 15.46 -1.42
C THR A 419 -2.96 14.60 -2.19
N SER A 420 -2.47 13.86 -3.19
CA SER A 420 -3.21 12.85 -3.96
C SER A 420 -4.36 13.39 -4.82
N ARG A 421 -4.39 14.68 -5.08
CA ARG A 421 -5.33 15.34 -6.00
C ARG A 421 -4.67 16.43 -6.82
N ILE A 422 -5.26 16.76 -7.96
CA ILE A 422 -4.82 17.91 -8.76
C ILE A 422 -5.74 19.09 -8.49
N LEU A 423 -5.45 19.82 -7.41
CA LEU A 423 -6.16 21.00 -6.97
C LEU A 423 -5.20 22.11 -6.55
N GLU A 424 -5.64 23.38 -6.69
CA GLU A 424 -4.83 24.52 -6.24
C GLU A 424 -4.56 24.44 -4.73
N GLY A 425 -3.31 24.60 -4.33
CA GLY A 425 -2.83 24.50 -2.96
C GLY A 425 -2.36 23.09 -2.53
N TYR A 426 -2.65 22.07 -3.34
CA TYR A 426 -2.20 20.69 -3.08
C TYR A 426 -0.72 20.49 -3.42
N GLU A 427 -0.13 19.45 -2.89
CA GLU A 427 1.23 19.04 -3.20
C GLU A 427 1.39 18.67 -4.66
N ALA A 428 2.49 19.10 -5.25
CA ALA A 428 2.83 18.79 -6.63
C ALA A 428 3.66 17.50 -6.70
N ASP A 429 3.03 16.41 -6.28
CA ASP A 429 3.48 15.03 -6.43
C ASP A 429 2.65 14.42 -7.57
N LEU A 430 3.20 14.40 -8.77
CA LEU A 430 2.44 14.18 -10.00
C LEU A 430 3.20 13.25 -10.95
N ILE A 431 2.45 12.53 -11.79
CA ILE A 431 3.00 11.80 -12.94
C ILE A 431 2.33 12.28 -14.23
N LEU A 432 3.14 12.39 -15.26
CA LEU A 432 2.71 12.68 -16.64
C LEU A 432 2.81 11.39 -17.45
N LEU A 433 1.69 10.93 -17.98
CA LEU A 433 1.56 9.68 -18.72
C LEU A 433 1.34 9.95 -20.20
N ARG A 434 1.86 9.06 -21.07
CA ARG A 434 1.67 9.11 -22.54
C ARG A 434 0.31 8.60 -22.99
N GLU A 435 -0.32 7.74 -22.20
CA GLU A 435 -1.58 7.08 -22.52
C GLU A 435 -2.61 7.26 -21.39
N ASN A 436 -3.89 7.08 -21.72
CA ASN A 436 -5.01 7.29 -20.80
C ASN A 436 -5.24 6.08 -19.88
N PRO A 437 -4.90 6.15 -18.58
CA PRO A 437 -5.11 5.05 -17.65
C PRO A 437 -6.60 4.79 -17.33
N LEU A 438 -7.50 5.73 -17.62
CA LEU A 438 -8.95 5.50 -17.48
C LEU A 438 -9.49 4.57 -18.58
N GLU A 439 -8.82 4.49 -19.73
CA GLU A 439 -9.16 3.57 -20.80
C GLU A 439 -8.48 2.21 -20.64
N ASN A 440 -7.23 2.22 -20.16
CA ASN A 440 -6.43 1.02 -19.94
C ASN A 440 -5.51 1.24 -18.72
N ILE A 441 -5.75 0.52 -17.65
CA ILE A 441 -4.97 0.66 -16.42
C ILE A 441 -3.45 0.41 -16.62
N SER A 442 -3.06 -0.42 -17.58
CA SER A 442 -1.65 -0.66 -17.93
C SER A 442 -0.93 0.60 -18.41
N ALA A 443 -1.66 1.64 -18.85
CA ALA A 443 -1.11 2.94 -19.23
C ALA A 443 -0.43 3.68 -18.07
N THR A 444 -0.67 3.28 -16.82
CA THR A 444 0.10 3.79 -15.66
C THR A 444 1.60 3.51 -15.75
N LYS A 445 2.02 2.56 -16.61
CA LYS A 445 3.43 2.24 -16.90
C LYS A 445 4.06 3.22 -17.91
N GLU A 446 3.24 3.92 -18.70
CA GLU A 446 3.67 4.78 -19.80
C GLU A 446 4.05 6.17 -19.29
N ILE A 447 5.02 6.21 -18.38
CA ILE A 447 5.44 7.42 -17.67
C ILE A 447 6.33 8.26 -18.60
N GLU A 448 5.94 9.52 -18.81
CA GLU A 448 6.76 10.53 -19.49
C GLU A 448 7.62 11.32 -18.49
N LYS A 449 7.03 11.70 -17.36
CA LYS A 449 7.73 12.43 -16.29
C LYS A 449 7.12 12.10 -14.92
N VAL A 450 7.98 12.16 -13.92
CA VAL A 450 7.59 12.17 -12.50
C VAL A 450 7.96 13.51 -11.92
N ILE A 451 7.06 14.09 -11.15
CA ILE A 451 7.26 15.33 -10.41
C ILE A 451 7.05 15.00 -8.93
N LYS A 452 8.07 15.22 -8.12
CA LYS A 452 8.02 15.03 -6.68
C LYS A 452 8.34 16.33 -5.96
N SER A 453 7.47 16.77 -5.06
CA SER A 453 7.60 18.04 -4.34
C SER A 453 7.87 19.22 -5.30
N GLY A 454 7.18 19.22 -6.45
CA GLY A 454 7.30 20.26 -7.47
C GLY A 454 8.55 20.19 -8.33
N LYS A 455 9.41 19.19 -8.19
CA LYS A 455 10.64 19.00 -8.96
C LYS A 455 10.51 17.82 -9.91
N VAL A 456 10.99 17.99 -11.14
CA VAL A 456 11.08 16.88 -12.11
C VAL A 456 12.13 15.89 -11.64
N VAL A 457 11.73 14.63 -11.49
CA VAL A 457 12.62 13.52 -11.12
C VAL A 457 13.37 13.06 -12.35
N PRO A 458 14.72 12.90 -12.30
CA PRO A 458 15.52 12.43 -13.44
C PRO A 458 15.44 10.90 -13.58
N ILE A 459 14.25 10.37 -13.90
CA ILE A 459 13.97 8.93 -13.95
C ILE A 459 14.80 8.15 -14.98
N GLU A 460 15.43 8.83 -15.92
CA GLU A 460 16.33 8.24 -16.94
C GLU A 460 17.72 7.92 -16.38
N GLU A 461 18.08 8.52 -15.24
CA GLU A 461 19.38 8.35 -14.58
C GLU A 461 19.38 7.17 -13.58
N PHE A 462 18.23 6.57 -13.30
CA PHE A 462 18.03 5.47 -12.32
C PHE A 462 18.13 4.09 -12.96
#